data_a92d1c4fb251991e03fdf83b3feed8ba
#
_entry.id   a92d1c4fb251991e03fdf83b3feed8ba
#
_cell.length_a   1.000
_cell.length_b   1.000
_cell.length_c   1.000
_cell.angle_alpha   90.00
_cell.angle_beta   90.00
_cell.angle_gamma   90.00
#
_symmetry.space_group_name_H-M   'P 1'
#
loop_
_entity.id
_entity.type
_entity.pdbx_description
1 polymer ?
#
loop_
_entity_poly.entity_id
_entity_poly.type
_entity_poly.pdbx_seq_one_letter_code
_entity_poly.pdbx_strand_id
1 'polypeptide(L)'
;MHTPAGHAPTDSSTPVTPPAADSIRIRGARQNNLKNLNLDLPLGQLIVITGVSGSGKSTLAFDTVYAEGQRRYVETFSAYARQFLDRMDKPAVDSILGIPPAIAIDQSNPVRTSRSTVGTMTELNDYLKLAYARLAVLHCPQCAREVRRDTPQSIVADLQARLPAEQRLHVCAPLRVPHNFNAEEVEQLLARQGYTRVQGRQGDVVEAVQDRVRLNADNRERLSEALDIAMQQGQGRVLVYPMADAETVAGPVLRYSRQHHCPDCDLDFDEPQPSLFSFNSPLGACETCRGFGRVIGVDIDLVIPDAGKTLAEGAIRPWQTPSFKECQDDLGRHARKQKIPLDVPWRQLSAAQQAWVLNGDGRAQDGHWYGVHGFFRWLESKAYKMHIRVLLSKYRAYTECTACRGTRLKPQSQWWRLQAQGASGLQALSLHELMTLSLEDCADFFARLEAMPRQAGSALDEATRLLLTEIRSRLGYLLDVGLGYL
;
A
#
# COMPACT_ATOMS: atom_id res chain seq x y z
N MET A 1 51.00 84.98 37.81
CA MET A 1 50.21 85.36 36.64
C MET A 1 50.38 84.32 35.54
N HIS A 2 49.68 83.27 35.56
CA HIS A 2 49.50 82.37 34.41
C HIS A 2 48.22 81.56 34.66
N THR A 3 47.19 81.84 33.84
CA THR A 3 45.96 81.12 33.73
C THR A 3 46.19 79.85 32.93
N PRO A 4 45.71 78.67 33.41
CA PRO A 4 45.72 77.52 32.57
C PRO A 4 44.42 77.40 31.74
N ALA A 5 44.59 77.03 30.47
CA ALA A 5 43.53 76.79 29.46
C ALA A 5 42.73 75.51 29.80
N GLY A 6 41.42 75.67 29.81
CA GLY A 6 40.49 74.55 29.96
C GLY A 6 40.44 73.67 28.76
N HIS A 7 40.51 72.38 28.97
CA HIS A 7 40.12 71.30 28.01
C HIS A 7 38.63 71.08 28.13
N ALA A 8 37.88 71.36 27.03
CA ALA A 8 36.51 70.88 26.88
C ALA A 8 36.45 69.38 26.53
N PRO A 9 35.57 68.63 27.13
CA PRO A 9 35.37 67.21 26.72
C PRO A 9 34.58 67.21 25.40
N THR A 10 35.16 66.58 24.38
CA THR A 10 34.46 66.24 23.15
C THR A 10 33.48 65.10 23.40
N ASP A 11 32.24 65.44 23.59
CA ASP A 11 31.13 64.50 23.70
C ASP A 11 30.80 63.99 22.27
N SER A 12 31.36 62.87 21.87
CA SER A 12 31.01 62.12 20.61
C SER A 12 29.92 61.13 20.89
N SER A 13 28.72 61.62 21.25
CA SER A 13 27.51 60.81 21.24
C SER A 13 27.05 60.66 19.79
N THR A 14 27.49 59.58 19.13
CA THR A 14 26.82 59.07 17.93
C THR A 14 25.39 58.78 18.30
N PRO A 15 24.39 59.30 17.54
CA PRO A 15 22.98 59.01 17.82
C PRO A 15 22.75 57.52 17.62
N VAL A 16 22.43 56.83 18.72
CA VAL A 16 21.92 55.44 18.68
C VAL A 16 20.53 55.53 18.04
N THR A 17 20.45 55.23 16.75
CA THR A 17 19.18 55.07 16.06
C THR A 17 18.38 53.99 16.81
N PRO A 18 17.15 54.24 17.25
CA PRO A 18 16.35 53.21 17.90
C PRO A 18 16.20 52.02 16.94
N PRO A 19 16.39 50.79 17.38
CA PRO A 19 16.35 49.66 16.51
C PRO A 19 14.98 49.53 15.89
N ALA A 20 14.93 49.33 14.55
CA ALA A 20 13.71 49.08 13.82
C ALA A 20 12.96 47.93 14.52
N ALA A 21 11.67 48.12 14.81
CA ALA A 21 10.83 47.16 15.51
C ALA A 21 10.64 45.83 14.72
N ASP A 22 11.08 45.79 13.45
CA ASP A 22 10.80 44.73 12.47
C ASP A 22 12.08 43.96 12.07
N SER A 23 12.90 43.55 13.05
CA SER A 23 14.10 42.75 12.76
C SER A 23 14.38 41.69 13.84
N ILE A 24 14.92 40.51 13.40
CA ILE A 24 15.47 39.51 14.29
C ILE A 24 16.90 39.93 14.66
N ARG A 25 17.14 40.21 15.93
CA ARG A 25 18.45 40.66 16.42
C ARG A 25 19.20 39.52 17.07
N ILE A 26 20.32 39.10 16.48
CA ILE A 26 21.19 38.01 16.94
C ILE A 26 22.46 38.66 17.52
N ARG A 27 22.86 38.25 18.72
CA ARG A 27 24.07 38.71 19.38
C ARG A 27 24.87 37.53 19.92
N GLY A 28 26.13 37.49 19.59
CA GLY A 28 27.07 36.50 20.09
C GLY A 28 26.82 35.08 19.62
N ALA A 29 26.39 34.87 18.37
CA ALA A 29 26.17 33.52 17.85
C ALA A 29 27.48 32.74 17.69
N ARG A 30 27.60 31.62 18.42
CA ARG A 30 28.79 30.74 18.50
C ARG A 30 28.46 29.28 18.24
N GLN A 31 27.28 29.00 17.69
CA GLN A 31 26.85 27.63 17.40
C GLN A 31 27.78 27.02 16.35
N ASN A 32 28.24 25.80 16.57
CA ASN A 32 29.17 25.05 15.71
C ASN A 32 30.42 25.90 15.31
N ASN A 33 30.54 26.30 14.06
CA ASN A 33 31.68 27.04 13.51
C ASN A 33 31.43 28.57 13.42
N LEU A 34 30.34 29.09 13.96
CA LEU A 34 30.08 30.53 14.00
C LEU A 34 31.03 31.23 15.00
N LYS A 35 31.59 32.36 14.59
CA LYS A 35 32.64 33.08 15.32
C LYS A 35 32.07 34.34 15.98
N ASN A 36 31.24 34.17 17.01
CA ASN A 36 30.65 35.29 17.78
C ASN A 36 29.92 36.31 16.90
N LEU A 37 29.06 35.81 16.01
CA LEU A 37 28.40 36.64 15.00
C LEU A 37 27.31 37.50 15.60
N ASN A 38 27.32 38.80 15.24
CA ASN A 38 26.24 39.76 15.52
C ASN A 38 25.58 40.14 14.23
N LEU A 39 24.25 40.01 14.15
CA LEU A 39 23.50 40.24 12.91
C LEU A 39 22.08 40.67 13.21
N ASP A 40 21.59 41.63 12.40
CA ASP A 40 20.19 42.04 12.38
C ASP A 40 19.55 41.63 11.05
N LEU A 41 18.53 40.79 11.13
CA LEU A 41 17.82 40.23 9.97
C LEU A 41 16.46 40.97 9.86
N PRO A 42 16.17 41.70 8.77
CA PRO A 42 14.88 42.38 8.61
C PRO A 42 13.75 41.37 8.46
N LEU A 43 12.59 41.63 9.06
CA LEU A 43 11.36 40.84 8.87
C LEU A 43 10.66 41.22 7.56
N GLY A 44 9.84 40.32 7.02
CA GLY A 44 9.03 40.58 5.82
C GLY A 44 9.83 40.66 4.52
N GLN A 45 11.08 40.24 4.49
CA GLN A 45 11.96 40.27 3.32
C GLN A 45 12.54 38.89 3.00
N LEU A 46 12.88 38.69 1.73
CA LEU A 46 13.68 37.50 1.30
C LEU A 46 15.15 37.73 1.66
N ILE A 47 15.69 36.88 2.50
CA ILE A 47 17.08 36.93 2.94
C ILE A 47 17.84 35.73 2.36
N VAL A 48 18.89 36.00 1.61
CA VAL A 48 19.75 34.96 1.02
C VAL A 48 21.07 34.91 1.79
N ILE A 49 21.36 33.70 2.37
CA ILE A 49 22.62 33.46 3.08
C ILE A 49 23.58 32.73 2.13
N THR A 50 24.68 33.39 1.78
CA THR A 50 25.70 32.89 0.85
C THR A 50 27.06 32.69 1.54
N GLY A 51 27.93 31.93 0.92
CA GLY A 51 29.29 31.69 1.40
C GLY A 51 29.86 30.35 0.94
N VAL A 52 31.13 30.12 1.20
CA VAL A 52 31.82 28.86 0.84
C VAL A 52 31.26 27.67 1.65
N SER A 53 31.50 26.44 1.16
CA SER A 53 31.10 25.23 1.91
C SER A 53 31.76 25.22 3.29
N GLY A 54 31.02 24.83 4.32
CA GLY A 54 31.52 24.82 5.72
C GLY A 54 31.59 26.17 6.41
N SER A 55 31.15 27.29 5.80
CA SER A 55 31.19 28.64 6.41
C SER A 55 30.15 28.88 7.51
N GLY A 56 29.25 27.95 7.79
CA GLY A 56 28.23 28.10 8.82
C GLY A 56 26.88 28.63 8.34
N LYS A 57 26.61 28.66 7.03
CA LYS A 57 25.33 29.11 6.47
C LYS A 57 24.12 28.36 7.06
N SER A 58 24.16 27.04 7.00
CA SER A 58 23.12 26.16 7.55
C SER A 58 23.06 26.28 9.08
N THR A 59 24.20 26.42 9.74
CA THR A 59 24.28 26.64 11.20
C THR A 59 23.59 27.92 11.61
N LEU A 60 23.75 29.01 10.86
CA LEU A 60 23.06 30.25 11.16
C LEU A 60 21.54 30.10 10.93
N ALA A 61 21.12 29.56 9.78
CA ALA A 61 19.71 29.47 9.42
C ALA A 61 18.96 28.44 10.28
N PHE A 62 19.47 27.20 10.37
CA PHE A 62 18.77 26.08 11.01
C PHE A 62 19.15 25.91 12.48
N ASP A 63 20.46 25.78 12.80
CA ASP A 63 20.90 25.46 14.15
C ASP A 63 20.86 26.67 15.11
N THR A 64 20.66 27.90 14.58
CA THR A 64 20.61 29.12 15.39
C THR A 64 19.22 29.77 15.30
N VAL A 65 18.82 30.29 14.13
CA VAL A 65 17.57 31.04 14.00
C VAL A 65 16.38 30.12 14.12
N TYR A 66 16.28 29.10 13.28
CA TYR A 66 15.14 28.16 13.32
C TYR A 66 15.05 27.45 14.68
N ALA A 67 16.17 26.95 15.19
CA ALA A 67 16.19 26.21 16.47
C ALA A 67 15.65 27.07 17.64
N GLU A 68 16.02 28.35 17.73
CA GLU A 68 15.51 29.24 18.77
C GLU A 68 14.02 29.60 18.53
N GLY A 69 13.62 29.84 17.29
CA GLY A 69 12.21 30.11 16.95
C GLY A 69 11.30 28.93 17.30
N GLN A 70 11.70 27.73 16.91
CA GLN A 70 10.98 26.50 17.22
C GLN A 70 10.96 26.22 18.74
N ARG A 71 12.11 26.38 19.42
CA ARG A 71 12.20 26.19 20.87
C ARG A 71 11.21 27.07 21.62
N ARG A 72 11.15 28.37 21.30
CA ARG A 72 10.21 29.31 21.92
C ARG A 72 8.76 29.00 21.59
N TYR A 73 8.49 28.60 20.35
CA TYR A 73 7.15 28.22 19.94
C TYR A 73 6.67 26.99 20.72
N VAL A 74 7.50 25.95 20.84
CA VAL A 74 7.18 24.75 21.63
C VAL A 74 6.97 25.04 23.10
N GLU A 75 7.68 26.03 23.67
CA GLU A 75 7.49 26.44 25.07
C GLU A 75 6.10 27.03 25.34
N THR A 76 5.39 27.53 24.32
CA THR A 76 4.03 28.03 24.47
C THR A 76 2.97 26.93 24.65
N PHE A 77 3.29 25.68 24.31
CA PHE A 77 2.36 24.56 24.43
C PHE A 77 2.25 24.04 25.88
N SER A 78 1.14 23.33 26.17
CA SER A 78 0.94 22.66 27.45
C SER A 78 2.04 21.62 27.72
N ALA A 79 2.29 21.31 29.00
CA ALA A 79 3.28 20.30 29.39
C ALA A 79 3.01 18.94 28.74
N TYR A 80 1.75 18.58 28.53
CA TYR A 80 1.33 17.35 27.85
C TYR A 80 1.71 17.37 26.36
N ALA A 81 1.35 18.43 25.64
CA ALA A 81 1.65 18.57 24.22
C ALA A 81 3.16 18.56 23.93
N ARG A 82 3.97 19.15 24.82
CA ARG A 82 5.43 19.16 24.70
C ARG A 82 6.10 17.79 24.77
N GLN A 83 5.44 16.75 25.28
CA GLN A 83 5.98 15.39 25.31
C GLN A 83 6.01 14.72 23.92
N PHE A 84 5.19 15.20 22.98
CA PHE A 84 5.06 14.66 21.63
C PHE A 84 5.81 15.47 20.58
N LEU A 85 6.44 16.58 20.97
CA LEU A 85 7.16 17.47 20.05
C LEU A 85 8.67 17.31 20.26
N ASP A 86 9.41 17.32 19.13
CA ASP A 86 10.87 17.31 19.16
C ASP A 86 11.37 18.57 19.87
N ARG A 87 12.26 18.37 20.84
CA ARG A 87 12.89 19.48 21.55
C ARG A 87 14.15 19.88 20.80
N MET A 88 14.21 21.17 20.45
CA MET A 88 15.44 21.77 19.94
C MET A 88 16.31 22.20 21.11
N ASP A 89 17.60 21.92 21.04
CA ASP A 89 18.58 22.42 21.99
C ASP A 89 18.71 23.94 21.86
N LYS A 90 18.95 24.61 23.00
CA LYS A 90 19.19 26.04 22.99
C LYS A 90 20.49 26.34 22.24
N PRO A 91 20.45 27.16 21.19
CA PRO A 91 21.67 27.50 20.44
C PRO A 91 22.67 28.26 21.31
N ALA A 92 23.96 28.11 21.00
CA ALA A 92 25.04 28.83 21.66
C ALA A 92 25.07 30.29 21.17
N VAL A 93 24.29 31.16 21.82
CA VAL A 93 24.10 32.56 21.48
C VAL A 93 23.86 33.38 22.74
N ASP A 94 24.32 34.62 22.76
CA ASP A 94 24.06 35.50 23.91
C ASP A 94 22.59 35.92 23.97
N SER A 95 22.03 36.38 22.86
CA SER A 95 20.61 36.72 22.76
C SER A 95 20.11 36.65 21.31
N ILE A 96 18.82 36.26 21.14
CA ILE A 96 18.04 36.43 19.92
C ILE A 96 16.72 37.14 20.31
N LEU A 97 16.47 38.29 19.73
CA LEU A 97 15.25 39.08 19.98
C LEU A 97 14.45 39.27 18.69
N GLY A 98 13.13 39.38 18.81
CA GLY A 98 12.23 39.64 17.65
C GLY A 98 12.02 38.43 16.75
N ILE A 99 12.31 37.20 17.21
CA ILE A 99 12.14 35.97 16.39
C ILE A 99 10.67 35.53 16.40
N PRO A 100 10.03 35.42 15.20
CA PRO A 100 8.69 34.87 15.08
C PRO A 100 8.71 33.32 15.16
N PRO A 101 7.54 32.65 15.25
CA PRO A 101 7.43 31.22 15.00
C PRO A 101 8.03 30.87 13.65
N ALA A 102 8.88 29.83 13.61
CA ALA A 102 9.66 29.49 12.45
C ALA A 102 9.26 28.13 11.85
N ILE A 103 9.27 28.02 10.54
CA ILE A 103 9.12 26.78 9.78
C ILE A 103 10.41 26.58 8.99
N ALA A 104 10.98 25.38 9.02
CA ALA A 104 12.13 25.01 8.21
C ALA A 104 11.72 23.99 7.14
N ILE A 105 12.20 24.22 5.91
CA ILE A 105 12.16 23.24 4.84
C ILE A 105 13.62 22.87 4.55
N ASP A 106 13.94 21.63 4.77
CA ASP A 106 15.31 21.10 4.70
C ASP A 106 15.40 20.11 3.54
N GLN A 107 16.59 19.97 2.97
CA GLN A 107 16.92 18.98 1.95
C GLN A 107 17.33 17.62 2.56
N SER A 108 16.93 17.34 3.80
CA SER A 108 17.20 16.02 4.38
C SER A 108 16.47 14.93 3.59
N ASN A 109 17.11 13.76 3.46
CA ASN A 109 16.45 12.61 2.86
C ASN A 109 15.42 12.03 3.85
N PRO A 110 14.10 12.27 3.66
CA PRO A 110 13.08 11.78 4.56
C PRO A 110 12.83 10.27 4.41
N VAL A 111 13.48 9.62 3.44
CA VAL A 111 13.35 8.17 3.19
C VAL A 111 14.05 7.39 4.31
N ARG A 112 13.29 7.02 5.32
CA ARG A 112 13.79 6.26 6.48
C ARG A 112 13.62 4.75 6.32
N THR A 113 12.75 4.30 5.42
CA THR A 113 12.42 2.89 5.24
C THR A 113 12.24 2.54 3.77
N SER A 114 12.42 1.27 3.43
CA SER A 114 12.15 0.75 2.08
C SER A 114 10.65 0.77 1.70
N ARG A 115 9.78 1.20 2.60
CA ARG A 115 8.35 1.43 2.34
C ARG A 115 8.03 2.84 1.86
N SER A 116 8.97 3.77 1.99
CA SER A 116 8.79 5.14 1.48
C SER A 116 8.76 5.13 -0.05
N THR A 117 7.74 5.75 -0.61
CA THR A 117 7.55 5.93 -2.06
C THR A 117 7.19 7.38 -2.33
N VAL A 118 7.26 7.84 -3.58
CA VAL A 118 6.77 9.18 -3.96
C VAL A 118 5.35 9.39 -3.43
N GLY A 119 4.44 8.43 -3.68
CA GLY A 119 3.05 8.54 -3.24
C GLY A 119 2.85 8.62 -1.72
N THR A 120 3.73 7.98 -0.90
CA THR A 120 3.64 8.08 0.58
C THR A 120 4.26 9.36 1.11
N MET A 121 5.29 9.90 0.44
CA MET A 121 5.96 11.13 0.85
C MET A 121 5.16 12.38 0.49
N THR A 122 4.35 12.31 -0.56
CA THR A 122 3.47 13.39 -1.03
C THR A 122 2.03 13.24 -0.53
N GLU A 123 1.76 12.25 0.31
CA GLU A 123 0.42 11.86 0.79
C GLU A 123 -0.56 11.44 -0.33
N LEU A 124 -0.13 11.45 -1.59
CA LEU A 124 -0.96 11.06 -2.74
C LEU A 124 -1.56 9.66 -2.55
N ASN A 125 -0.77 8.73 -1.99
CA ASN A 125 -1.20 7.36 -1.74
C ASN A 125 -2.40 7.25 -0.78
N ASP A 126 -2.56 8.18 0.15
CA ASP A 126 -3.69 8.18 1.09
C ASP A 126 -5.00 8.52 0.38
N TYR A 127 -4.94 9.46 -0.56
CA TYR A 127 -6.09 9.80 -1.41
C TYR A 127 -6.38 8.73 -2.46
N LEU A 128 -5.35 8.09 -3.03
CA LEU A 128 -5.54 6.99 -3.96
C LEU A 128 -6.28 5.80 -3.32
N LYS A 129 -5.92 5.42 -2.08
CA LYS A 129 -6.64 4.38 -1.33
C LYS A 129 -8.13 4.68 -1.17
N LEU A 130 -8.47 5.94 -0.88
CA LEU A 130 -9.85 6.39 -0.78
C LEU A 130 -10.56 6.37 -2.14
N ALA A 131 -9.87 6.77 -3.22
CA ALA A 131 -10.41 6.74 -4.57
C ALA A 131 -10.74 5.30 -5.00
N TYR A 132 -9.84 4.34 -4.74
CA TYR A 132 -10.10 2.93 -5.04
C TYR A 132 -11.26 2.37 -4.22
N ALA A 133 -11.34 2.67 -2.93
CA ALA A 133 -12.45 2.21 -2.09
C ALA A 133 -13.82 2.77 -2.53
N ARG A 134 -13.88 3.94 -3.20
CA ARG A 134 -15.13 4.60 -3.57
C ARG A 134 -15.51 4.44 -5.03
N LEU A 135 -14.54 4.41 -5.93
CA LEU A 135 -14.75 4.51 -7.37
C LEU A 135 -14.33 3.28 -8.17
N ALA A 136 -13.50 2.41 -7.57
CA ALA A 136 -13.02 1.25 -8.31
C ALA A 136 -14.14 0.23 -8.52
N VAL A 137 -14.11 -0.38 -9.68
CA VAL A 137 -15.02 -1.44 -10.09
C VAL A 137 -14.36 -2.78 -9.85
N LEU A 138 -15.09 -3.70 -9.23
CA LEU A 138 -14.62 -5.05 -8.97
C LEU A 138 -14.69 -5.91 -10.24
N HIS A 139 -13.62 -6.65 -10.51
CA HIS A 139 -13.57 -7.64 -11.58
C HIS A 139 -13.34 -9.04 -11.00
N CYS A 140 -14.12 -10.00 -11.43
CA CYS A 140 -13.96 -11.38 -10.97
C CYS A 140 -12.59 -11.93 -11.36
N PRO A 141 -11.82 -12.54 -10.43
CA PRO A 141 -10.49 -13.08 -10.73
C PRO A 141 -10.52 -14.31 -11.65
N GLN A 142 -11.66 -14.98 -11.80
CA GLN A 142 -11.79 -16.18 -12.62
C GLN A 142 -12.27 -15.87 -14.05
N CYS A 143 -13.33 -15.07 -14.20
CA CYS A 143 -13.91 -14.79 -15.52
C CYS A 143 -13.65 -13.36 -16.02
N ALA A 144 -12.98 -12.51 -15.22
CA ALA A 144 -12.69 -11.11 -15.48
C ALA A 144 -13.93 -10.21 -15.69
N ARG A 145 -15.13 -10.74 -15.48
CA ARG A 145 -16.38 -9.96 -15.57
C ARG A 145 -16.42 -8.91 -14.46
N GLU A 146 -16.99 -7.76 -14.81
CA GLU A 146 -17.34 -6.73 -13.84
C GLU A 146 -18.40 -7.25 -12.87
N VAL A 147 -18.14 -7.10 -11.57
CA VAL A 147 -19.03 -7.54 -10.50
C VAL A 147 -19.73 -6.32 -9.91
N ARG A 148 -21.03 -6.31 -10.01
CA ARG A 148 -21.91 -5.22 -9.53
C ARG A 148 -22.80 -5.72 -8.40
N ARG A 149 -23.32 -4.78 -7.65
CA ARG A 149 -24.44 -5.03 -6.74
C ARG A 149 -25.71 -4.92 -7.53
N ASP A 150 -26.60 -5.86 -7.32
CA ASP A 150 -27.88 -5.88 -7.99
C ASP A 150 -28.96 -5.22 -7.15
N THR A 151 -29.83 -4.48 -7.84
CA THR A 151 -31.10 -4.01 -7.31
C THR A 151 -32.24 -4.70 -8.08
N PRO A 152 -33.47 -4.78 -7.56
CA PRO A 152 -34.58 -5.33 -8.32
C PRO A 152 -34.72 -4.70 -9.70
N GLN A 153 -34.49 -3.39 -9.80
CA GLN A 153 -34.56 -2.65 -11.08
C GLN A 153 -33.44 -3.05 -12.05
N SER A 154 -32.20 -3.19 -11.57
CA SER A 154 -31.07 -3.62 -12.41
C SER A 154 -31.25 -5.07 -12.87
N ILE A 155 -31.81 -5.93 -12.01
CA ILE A 155 -32.11 -7.33 -12.35
C ILE A 155 -33.17 -7.40 -13.45
N VAL A 156 -34.26 -6.64 -13.33
CA VAL A 156 -35.29 -6.58 -14.37
C VAL A 156 -34.71 -6.13 -15.69
N ALA A 157 -33.85 -5.10 -15.70
CA ALA A 157 -33.19 -4.63 -16.93
C ALA A 157 -32.25 -5.68 -17.54
N ASP A 158 -31.47 -6.39 -16.71
CA ASP A 158 -30.60 -7.48 -17.16
C ASP A 158 -31.40 -8.67 -17.73
N LEU A 159 -32.48 -9.06 -17.06
CA LEU A 159 -33.38 -10.11 -17.54
C LEU A 159 -34.00 -9.76 -18.90
N GLN A 160 -34.47 -8.51 -19.09
CA GLN A 160 -35.01 -8.02 -20.36
C GLN A 160 -33.97 -7.97 -21.47
N ALA A 161 -32.69 -7.72 -21.14
CA ALA A 161 -31.62 -7.72 -22.13
C ALA A 161 -31.17 -9.12 -22.55
N ARG A 162 -31.29 -10.13 -21.71
CA ARG A 162 -30.78 -11.49 -21.89
C ARG A 162 -31.82 -12.50 -22.37
N LEU A 163 -33.05 -12.32 -21.96
CA LEU A 163 -34.10 -13.30 -22.18
C LEU A 163 -35.14 -12.77 -23.16
N PRO A 164 -35.80 -13.66 -23.93
CA PRO A 164 -36.90 -13.27 -24.82
C PRO A 164 -38.09 -12.72 -24.03
N ALA A 165 -38.84 -11.82 -24.67
CA ALA A 165 -40.12 -11.36 -24.14
C ALA A 165 -41.04 -12.54 -23.87
N GLU A 166 -41.97 -12.42 -22.92
CA GLU A 166 -42.90 -13.44 -22.47
C GLU A 166 -42.26 -14.70 -21.84
N GLN A 167 -40.92 -14.69 -21.61
CA GLN A 167 -40.26 -15.79 -20.91
C GLN A 167 -40.89 -16.01 -19.53
N ARG A 168 -41.24 -17.25 -19.23
CA ARG A 168 -41.65 -17.65 -17.88
C ARG A 168 -40.46 -17.69 -16.95
N LEU A 169 -40.57 -17.13 -15.73
CA LEU A 169 -39.52 -17.06 -14.74
C LEU A 169 -40.03 -17.63 -13.42
N HIS A 170 -39.21 -18.46 -12.76
CA HIS A 170 -39.34 -18.73 -11.35
C HIS A 170 -38.33 -17.87 -10.59
N VAL A 171 -38.82 -17.01 -9.71
CA VAL A 171 -37.99 -16.20 -8.81
C VAL A 171 -37.87 -16.99 -7.52
N CYS A 172 -36.64 -17.36 -7.13
CA CYS A 172 -36.38 -18.25 -6.00
C CYS A 172 -35.51 -17.55 -4.94
N ALA A 173 -35.87 -17.72 -3.67
CA ALA A 173 -35.07 -17.32 -2.53
C ALA A 173 -34.18 -18.51 -2.09
N PRO A 174 -32.84 -18.38 -2.04
CA PRO A 174 -31.97 -19.40 -1.47
C PRO A 174 -32.02 -19.33 0.06
N LEU A 175 -32.71 -20.25 0.66
CA LEU A 175 -32.92 -20.33 2.11
C LEU A 175 -31.99 -21.36 2.74
N ARG A 176 -31.25 -20.97 3.77
CA ARG A 176 -30.45 -21.92 4.55
C ARG A 176 -31.32 -22.66 5.54
N VAL A 177 -31.27 -23.98 5.48
CA VAL A 177 -31.94 -24.88 6.41
C VAL A 177 -30.92 -25.62 7.28
N PRO A 178 -31.22 -25.93 8.54
CA PRO A 178 -30.32 -26.71 9.37
C PRO A 178 -30.00 -28.07 8.70
N HIS A 179 -28.73 -28.46 8.72
CA HIS A 179 -28.26 -29.69 8.09
C HIS A 179 -28.88 -30.99 8.68
N ASN A 180 -29.38 -30.90 9.90
CA ASN A 180 -30.01 -32.01 10.63
C ASN A 180 -31.51 -32.14 10.37
N PHE A 181 -32.12 -31.24 9.56
CA PHE A 181 -33.55 -31.31 9.22
C PHE A 181 -33.77 -32.37 8.12
N ASN A 182 -34.79 -33.23 8.39
CA ASN A 182 -35.28 -34.16 7.38
C ASN A 182 -36.20 -33.43 6.37
N ALA A 183 -36.67 -34.12 5.34
CA ALA A 183 -37.50 -33.53 4.28
C ALA A 183 -38.83 -32.92 4.81
N GLU A 184 -39.49 -33.62 5.72
CA GLU A 184 -40.76 -33.15 6.30
C GLU A 184 -40.59 -31.90 7.17
N GLU A 185 -39.51 -31.82 7.97
CA GLU A 185 -39.17 -30.66 8.76
C GLU A 185 -38.84 -29.46 7.91
N VAL A 186 -38.13 -29.65 6.76
CA VAL A 186 -37.87 -28.60 5.78
C VAL A 186 -39.17 -28.09 5.16
N GLU A 187 -40.07 -29.00 4.74
CA GLU A 187 -41.40 -28.62 4.20
C GLU A 187 -42.23 -27.82 5.21
N GLN A 188 -42.24 -28.26 6.45
CA GLN A 188 -42.95 -27.55 7.53
C GLN A 188 -42.36 -26.16 7.79
N LEU A 189 -41.00 -26.02 7.76
CA LEU A 189 -40.35 -24.75 7.92
C LEU A 189 -40.70 -23.80 6.78
N LEU A 190 -40.64 -24.28 5.53
CA LEU A 190 -40.98 -23.49 4.35
C LEU A 190 -42.44 -23.08 4.33
N ALA A 191 -43.35 -24.01 4.68
CA ALA A 191 -44.80 -23.71 4.78
C ALA A 191 -45.10 -22.62 5.81
N ARG A 192 -44.42 -22.61 6.96
CA ARG A 192 -44.53 -21.54 7.97
C ARG A 192 -44.04 -20.19 7.45
N GLN A 193 -43.09 -20.18 6.51
CA GLN A 193 -42.59 -18.96 5.85
C GLN A 193 -43.41 -18.59 4.60
N GLY A 194 -44.48 -19.32 4.29
CA GLY A 194 -45.36 -19.06 3.16
C GLY A 194 -44.91 -19.68 1.83
N TYR A 195 -43.89 -20.53 1.83
CA TYR A 195 -43.43 -21.19 0.61
C TYR A 195 -44.14 -22.54 0.42
N THR A 196 -44.68 -22.73 -0.76
CA THR A 196 -45.39 -23.97 -1.14
C THR A 196 -44.63 -24.81 -2.16
N ARG A 197 -43.55 -24.30 -2.72
CA ARG A 197 -42.76 -24.98 -3.77
C ARG A 197 -41.27 -24.74 -3.60
N VAL A 198 -40.51 -25.77 -3.99
CA VAL A 198 -39.06 -25.76 -4.04
C VAL A 198 -38.63 -26.02 -5.46
N GLN A 199 -37.71 -25.21 -5.98
CA GLN A 199 -37.11 -25.38 -7.30
C GLN A 199 -35.95 -26.41 -7.27
N GLY A 200 -35.14 -26.36 -6.21
CA GLY A 200 -33.98 -27.22 -6.03
C GLY A 200 -33.45 -27.20 -4.59
N ARG A 201 -32.51 -28.08 -4.29
CA ARG A 201 -31.76 -28.12 -3.04
C ARG A 201 -30.29 -28.41 -3.31
N GLN A 202 -29.40 -27.61 -2.75
CA GLN A 202 -27.96 -27.83 -2.76
C GLN A 202 -27.41 -27.83 -1.35
N GLY A 203 -27.15 -29.03 -0.81
CA GLY A 203 -26.70 -29.19 0.59
C GLY A 203 -27.71 -28.60 1.58
N ASP A 204 -27.29 -27.59 2.33
CA ASP A 204 -28.11 -26.90 3.34
C ASP A 204 -28.91 -25.71 2.77
N VAL A 205 -28.84 -25.47 1.46
CA VAL A 205 -29.59 -24.40 0.81
C VAL A 205 -30.75 -24.99 0.02
N VAL A 206 -31.95 -24.48 0.31
CA VAL A 206 -33.19 -24.81 -0.39
C VAL A 206 -33.63 -23.60 -1.21
N GLU A 207 -33.91 -23.81 -2.48
CA GLU A 207 -34.32 -22.79 -3.43
C GLU A 207 -35.84 -22.68 -3.46
N ALA A 208 -36.38 -21.88 -2.53
CA ALA A 208 -37.83 -21.72 -2.37
C ALA A 208 -38.38 -20.78 -3.45
N VAL A 209 -39.44 -21.22 -4.16
CA VAL A 209 -40.07 -20.41 -5.22
C VAL A 209 -40.89 -19.31 -4.58
N GLN A 210 -40.45 -18.06 -4.72
CA GLN A 210 -41.14 -16.87 -4.25
C GLN A 210 -42.30 -16.49 -5.15
N ASP A 211 -42.08 -16.47 -6.47
CA ASP A 211 -43.09 -16.16 -7.43
C ASP A 211 -42.80 -16.75 -8.80
N ARG A 212 -43.83 -16.85 -9.64
CA ARG A 212 -43.78 -17.30 -11.03
C ARG A 212 -44.35 -16.22 -11.92
N VAL A 213 -43.49 -15.54 -12.67
CA VAL A 213 -43.84 -14.33 -13.40
C VAL A 213 -43.42 -14.47 -14.86
N ARG A 214 -44.17 -13.87 -15.80
CA ARG A 214 -43.77 -13.69 -17.18
C ARG A 214 -43.00 -12.37 -17.34
N LEU A 215 -41.96 -12.40 -18.12
CA LEU A 215 -41.10 -11.25 -18.42
C LEU A 215 -41.77 -10.37 -19.49
N ASN A 216 -42.68 -9.49 -19.06
CA ASN A 216 -43.33 -8.50 -19.91
C ASN A 216 -43.54 -7.17 -19.20
N ALA A 217 -44.04 -6.16 -19.92
CA ALA A 217 -44.24 -4.83 -19.37
C ALA A 217 -45.27 -4.80 -18.24
N ASP A 218 -46.34 -5.57 -18.37
CA ASP A 218 -47.49 -5.59 -17.43
C ASP A 218 -47.07 -6.18 -16.06
N ASN A 219 -46.11 -7.09 -16.04
CA ASN A 219 -45.66 -7.76 -14.85
C ASN A 219 -44.40 -7.13 -14.23
N ARG A 220 -43.93 -6.00 -14.74
CA ARG A 220 -42.66 -5.38 -14.30
C ARG A 220 -42.63 -5.06 -12.80
N GLU A 221 -43.72 -4.49 -12.27
CA GLU A 221 -43.82 -4.15 -10.86
C GLU A 221 -43.89 -5.40 -10.00
N ARG A 222 -44.71 -6.40 -10.36
CA ARG A 222 -44.78 -7.69 -9.70
C ARG A 222 -43.44 -8.43 -9.68
N LEU A 223 -42.74 -8.43 -10.79
CA LEU A 223 -41.38 -9.03 -10.87
C LEU A 223 -40.41 -8.32 -9.95
N SER A 224 -40.44 -6.99 -9.91
CA SER A 224 -39.54 -6.19 -9.04
C SER A 224 -39.84 -6.46 -7.55
N GLU A 225 -41.13 -6.56 -7.18
CA GLU A 225 -41.54 -6.90 -5.82
C GLU A 225 -41.14 -8.35 -5.42
N ALA A 226 -41.35 -9.31 -6.33
CA ALA A 226 -40.96 -10.70 -6.09
C ALA A 226 -39.42 -10.83 -5.93
N LEU A 227 -38.64 -10.09 -6.70
CA LEU A 227 -37.17 -10.02 -6.57
C LEU A 227 -36.75 -9.41 -5.25
N ASP A 228 -37.42 -8.32 -4.81
CA ASP A 228 -37.08 -7.66 -3.54
C ASP A 228 -37.37 -8.57 -2.35
N ILE A 229 -38.54 -9.22 -2.31
CA ILE A 229 -38.91 -10.18 -1.25
C ILE A 229 -37.94 -11.37 -1.26
N ALA A 230 -37.64 -11.95 -2.45
CA ALA A 230 -36.74 -13.07 -2.54
C ALA A 230 -35.32 -12.71 -2.05
N MET A 231 -34.83 -11.50 -2.39
CA MET A 231 -33.53 -11.01 -1.88
C MET A 231 -33.57 -10.77 -0.35
N GLN A 232 -34.66 -10.28 0.19
CA GLN A 232 -34.77 -10.11 1.65
C GLN A 232 -34.72 -11.46 2.38
N GLN A 233 -35.44 -12.46 1.91
CA GLN A 233 -35.48 -13.80 2.51
C GLN A 233 -34.15 -14.57 2.23
N GLY A 234 -33.57 -14.40 1.06
CA GLY A 234 -32.33 -15.05 0.62
C GLY A 234 -31.04 -14.36 1.10
N GLN A 235 -31.10 -13.52 2.15
CA GLN A 235 -29.94 -12.79 2.69
C GLN A 235 -29.18 -11.98 1.63
N GLY A 236 -29.91 -11.28 0.80
CA GLY A 236 -29.38 -10.46 -0.29
C GLY A 236 -29.25 -11.18 -1.61
N ARG A 237 -29.50 -12.46 -1.70
CA ARG A 237 -29.36 -13.29 -2.93
C ARG A 237 -30.72 -13.67 -3.49
N VAL A 238 -30.79 -13.80 -4.80
CA VAL A 238 -31.94 -14.32 -5.55
C VAL A 238 -31.48 -15.14 -6.74
N LEU A 239 -32.21 -16.20 -7.02
CA LEU A 239 -32.01 -17.06 -8.17
C LEU A 239 -33.22 -16.91 -9.12
N VAL A 240 -32.96 -16.74 -10.40
CA VAL A 240 -34.01 -16.66 -11.41
C VAL A 240 -33.83 -17.78 -12.41
N TYR A 241 -34.84 -18.63 -12.54
CA TYR A 241 -34.88 -19.74 -13.46
C TYR A 241 -35.73 -19.39 -14.69
N PRO A 242 -35.13 -19.33 -15.89
CA PRO A 242 -35.92 -19.30 -17.13
C PRO A 242 -36.61 -20.66 -17.32
N MET A 243 -37.91 -20.66 -17.50
CA MET A 243 -38.72 -21.89 -17.61
C MET A 243 -39.28 -22.10 -19.02
N ALA A 244 -39.15 -23.29 -19.55
CA ALA A 244 -39.80 -23.66 -20.84
C ALA A 244 -41.31 -23.86 -20.64
N ASP A 245 -41.68 -24.53 -19.53
CA ASP A 245 -43.07 -24.76 -19.14
C ASP A 245 -43.21 -24.58 -17.59
N ALA A 246 -44.19 -25.26 -16.97
CA ALA A 246 -44.45 -25.11 -15.54
C ALA A 246 -43.35 -25.78 -14.65
N GLU A 247 -42.59 -26.72 -15.20
CA GLU A 247 -41.67 -27.59 -14.42
C GLU A 247 -40.30 -27.70 -15.06
N THR A 248 -40.18 -27.43 -16.36
CA THR A 248 -38.92 -27.62 -17.12
C THR A 248 -38.12 -26.31 -17.23
N VAL A 249 -36.87 -26.35 -16.75
CA VAL A 249 -35.95 -25.23 -16.88
C VAL A 249 -35.46 -25.07 -18.33
N ALA A 250 -35.54 -23.87 -18.87
CA ALA A 250 -35.19 -23.56 -20.25
C ALA A 250 -33.71 -23.18 -20.46
N GLY A 251 -32.97 -22.86 -19.41
CA GLY A 251 -31.60 -22.36 -19.55
C GLY A 251 -30.86 -22.33 -18.19
N PRO A 252 -29.66 -21.78 -18.16
CA PRO A 252 -28.90 -21.69 -16.93
C PRO A 252 -29.58 -20.82 -15.91
N VAL A 253 -29.40 -21.14 -14.62
CA VAL A 253 -29.86 -20.31 -13.51
C VAL A 253 -29.12 -18.96 -13.51
N LEU A 254 -29.88 -17.87 -13.40
CA LEU A 254 -29.33 -16.53 -13.26
C LEU A 254 -29.28 -16.17 -11.78
N ARG A 255 -28.07 -15.80 -11.30
CA ARG A 255 -27.80 -15.49 -9.91
C ARG A 255 -27.56 -13.99 -9.75
N TYR A 256 -28.19 -13.39 -8.75
CA TYR A 256 -28.06 -11.98 -8.44
C TYR A 256 -27.90 -11.78 -6.95
N SER A 257 -27.22 -10.69 -6.57
CA SER A 257 -26.96 -10.38 -5.16
C SER A 257 -26.93 -8.88 -4.90
N ARG A 258 -27.43 -8.46 -3.72
CA ARG A 258 -27.23 -7.09 -3.21
C ARG A 258 -25.79 -6.81 -2.78
N GLN A 259 -24.98 -7.85 -2.59
CA GLN A 259 -23.57 -7.77 -2.26
C GLN A 259 -22.74 -7.96 -3.54
N HIS A 260 -21.43 -7.73 -3.45
CA HIS A 260 -20.53 -8.04 -4.56
C HIS A 260 -20.44 -9.56 -4.74
N HIS A 261 -21.07 -10.05 -5.80
CA HIS A 261 -21.12 -11.47 -6.14
C HIS A 261 -20.98 -11.67 -7.65
N CYS A 262 -20.07 -12.55 -8.07
CA CYS A 262 -19.96 -12.93 -9.47
C CYS A 262 -20.98 -14.03 -9.80
N PRO A 263 -21.98 -13.77 -10.63
CA PRO A 263 -23.02 -14.75 -10.93
C PRO A 263 -22.52 -15.94 -11.76
N ASP A 264 -21.47 -15.77 -12.56
CA ASP A 264 -20.95 -16.81 -13.44
C ASP A 264 -20.05 -17.80 -12.69
N CYS A 265 -19.27 -17.30 -11.70
CA CYS A 265 -18.33 -18.12 -10.92
C CYS A 265 -18.84 -18.45 -9.51
N ASP A 266 -19.99 -17.91 -9.11
CA ASP A 266 -20.59 -18.06 -7.78
C ASP A 266 -19.63 -17.69 -6.64
N LEU A 267 -18.91 -16.55 -6.82
CA LEU A 267 -17.93 -16.03 -5.86
C LEU A 267 -18.45 -14.76 -5.20
N ASP A 268 -18.35 -14.72 -3.88
CA ASP A 268 -18.62 -13.53 -3.08
C ASP A 268 -17.37 -12.73 -2.81
N PHE A 269 -17.52 -11.41 -2.67
CA PHE A 269 -16.44 -10.50 -2.41
C PHE A 269 -16.83 -9.51 -1.31
N ASP A 270 -15.86 -9.20 -0.47
CA ASP A 270 -16.02 -8.21 0.60
C ASP A 270 -16.09 -6.78 0.05
N GLU A 271 -16.68 -5.89 0.86
CA GLU A 271 -16.69 -4.46 0.60
C GLU A 271 -15.26 -3.88 0.56
N PRO A 272 -14.94 -3.01 -0.42
CA PRO A 272 -13.64 -2.43 -0.51
C PRO A 272 -13.43 -1.39 0.59
N GLN A 273 -12.46 -1.64 1.46
CA GLN A 273 -12.03 -0.69 2.48
C GLN A 273 -10.71 -0.01 2.05
N PRO A 274 -10.45 1.25 2.41
CA PRO A 274 -9.19 1.92 2.07
C PRO A 274 -7.95 1.16 2.55
N SER A 275 -8.05 0.42 3.64
CA SER A 275 -7.01 -0.44 4.19
C SER A 275 -6.64 -1.63 3.29
N LEU A 276 -7.55 -2.11 2.43
CA LEU A 276 -7.29 -3.14 1.42
C LEU A 276 -6.27 -2.65 0.37
N PHE A 277 -6.24 -1.36 0.10
CA PHE A 277 -5.37 -0.70 -0.87
C PHE A 277 -4.08 -0.13 -0.25
N SER A 278 -3.76 -0.54 0.98
CA SER A 278 -2.57 -0.08 1.69
C SER A 278 -1.59 -1.21 1.94
N PHE A 279 -0.38 -1.09 1.38
CA PHE A 279 0.71 -2.02 1.69
C PHE A 279 1.29 -1.82 3.10
N ASN A 280 0.86 -0.79 3.83
CA ASN A 280 1.20 -0.54 5.23
C ASN A 280 0.16 -1.10 6.20
N SER A 281 -0.98 -1.58 5.69
CA SER A 281 -2.04 -2.22 6.49
C SER A 281 -1.97 -3.74 6.38
N PRO A 282 -2.18 -4.50 7.45
CA PRO A 282 -2.26 -5.97 7.41
C PRO A 282 -3.37 -6.50 6.49
N LEU A 283 -4.43 -5.71 6.26
CA LEU A 283 -5.54 -6.07 5.37
C LEU A 283 -5.13 -6.03 3.91
N GLY A 284 -4.28 -5.07 3.51
CA GLY A 284 -3.87 -4.89 2.12
C GLY A 284 -2.47 -5.42 1.80
N ALA A 285 -1.58 -5.51 2.78
CA ALA A 285 -0.20 -5.93 2.57
C ALA A 285 -0.08 -7.41 2.17
N CYS A 286 0.73 -7.70 1.19
CA CYS A 286 1.10 -9.07 0.85
C CYS A 286 1.63 -9.82 2.08
N GLU A 287 1.10 -10.99 2.37
CA GLU A 287 1.44 -11.76 3.57
C GLU A 287 2.90 -12.24 3.57
N THR A 288 3.43 -12.59 2.40
CA THR A 288 4.82 -13.08 2.25
C THR A 288 5.84 -11.98 2.50
N CYS A 289 5.72 -10.84 1.82
CA CYS A 289 6.69 -9.74 1.96
C CYS A 289 6.24 -8.64 2.94
N ARG A 290 5.05 -8.76 3.52
CA ARG A 290 4.48 -7.79 4.47
C ARG A 290 4.47 -6.35 3.94
N GLY A 291 4.19 -6.17 2.65
CA GLY A 291 4.12 -4.86 2.01
C GLY A 291 5.46 -4.29 1.53
N PHE A 292 6.57 -5.04 1.62
CA PHE A 292 7.86 -4.58 1.12
C PHE A 292 8.03 -4.74 -0.40
N GLY A 293 7.28 -5.63 -1.04
CA GLY A 293 7.42 -5.98 -2.46
C GLY A 293 8.63 -6.84 -2.78
N ARG A 294 9.52 -6.99 -1.81
CA ARG A 294 10.76 -7.75 -1.89
C ARG A 294 10.90 -8.64 -0.66
N VAL A 295 11.59 -9.74 -0.82
CA VAL A 295 11.99 -10.64 0.28
C VAL A 295 13.51 -10.60 0.42
N ILE A 296 13.95 -10.72 1.66
CA ILE A 296 15.38 -10.84 1.92
C ILE A 296 15.73 -12.30 1.70
N GLY A 297 16.52 -12.57 0.69
CA GLY A 297 17.05 -13.89 0.37
C GLY A 297 18.55 -13.96 0.55
N VAL A 298 19.11 -15.13 0.28
CA VAL A 298 20.54 -15.36 0.18
C VAL A 298 20.91 -15.23 -1.30
N ASP A 299 21.86 -14.38 -1.58
CA ASP A 299 22.45 -14.23 -2.92
C ASP A 299 23.45 -15.35 -3.16
N ILE A 300 23.10 -16.26 -4.04
CA ILE A 300 23.95 -17.43 -4.33
C ILE A 300 25.22 -17.02 -5.06
N ASP A 301 25.20 -15.97 -5.87
CA ASP A 301 26.39 -15.45 -6.57
C ASP A 301 27.39 -14.83 -5.59
N LEU A 302 26.92 -14.25 -4.49
CA LEU A 302 27.79 -13.80 -3.41
C LEU A 302 28.31 -14.95 -2.55
N VAL A 303 27.53 -16.03 -2.39
CA VAL A 303 27.93 -17.23 -1.66
C VAL A 303 28.94 -18.06 -2.45
N ILE A 304 28.76 -18.16 -3.76
CA ILE A 304 29.63 -18.90 -4.69
C ILE A 304 30.11 -17.93 -5.78
N PRO A 305 31.02 -17.00 -5.44
CA PRO A 305 31.42 -15.93 -6.35
C PRO A 305 32.29 -16.42 -7.52
N ASP A 306 32.88 -17.59 -7.40
CA ASP A 306 33.71 -18.21 -8.44
C ASP A 306 33.12 -19.61 -8.77
N ALA A 307 32.28 -19.65 -9.79
CA ALA A 307 31.70 -20.89 -10.29
C ALA A 307 32.70 -21.83 -10.97
N GLY A 308 33.94 -21.39 -11.18
CA GLY A 308 35.06 -22.21 -11.66
C GLY A 308 35.68 -23.07 -10.57
N LYS A 309 35.48 -22.72 -9.29
CA LYS A 309 36.00 -23.52 -8.18
C LYS A 309 35.16 -24.76 -7.95
N THR A 310 35.84 -25.81 -7.47
CA THR A 310 35.24 -27.06 -7.03
C THR A 310 34.72 -26.95 -5.59
N LEU A 311 33.87 -27.86 -5.18
CA LEU A 311 33.41 -27.94 -3.79
C LEU A 311 34.59 -28.21 -2.82
N ALA A 312 35.55 -29.00 -3.25
CA ALA A 312 36.76 -29.28 -2.46
C ALA A 312 37.67 -28.05 -2.30
N GLU A 313 37.78 -27.21 -3.34
CA GLU A 313 38.55 -25.95 -3.32
C GLU A 313 37.83 -24.83 -2.57
N GLY A 314 36.69 -25.09 -2.01
CA GLY A 314 35.92 -24.11 -1.22
C GLY A 314 35.13 -23.14 -2.05
N ALA A 315 34.37 -23.58 -3.04
CA ALA A 315 33.46 -22.77 -3.82
C ALA A 315 32.49 -21.98 -2.95
N ILE A 316 32.09 -22.51 -1.79
CA ILE A 316 31.16 -21.88 -0.85
C ILE A 316 31.93 -20.96 0.11
N ARG A 317 31.97 -19.70 -0.23
CA ARG A 317 32.79 -18.66 0.42
C ARG A 317 32.57 -18.50 1.94
N PRO A 318 31.34 -18.48 2.49
CA PRO A 318 31.13 -18.31 3.93
C PRO A 318 31.78 -19.39 4.78
N TRP A 319 31.98 -20.60 4.26
CA TRP A 319 32.56 -21.73 4.97
C TRP A 319 34.09 -21.76 4.95
N GLN A 320 34.74 -20.86 4.22
CA GLN A 320 36.19 -20.77 4.15
C GLN A 320 36.80 -19.97 5.33
N THR A 321 35.99 -19.66 6.33
CA THR A 321 36.43 -19.00 7.57
C THR A 321 36.64 -20.04 8.68
N PRO A 322 37.59 -19.82 9.61
CA PRO A 322 37.80 -20.77 10.73
C PRO A 322 36.54 -21.09 11.52
N SER A 323 35.63 -20.13 11.68
CA SER A 323 34.40 -20.28 12.44
C SER A 323 33.37 -21.21 11.81
N PHE A 324 33.48 -21.50 10.50
CA PHE A 324 32.50 -22.32 9.75
C PHE A 324 33.15 -23.43 8.95
N LYS A 325 34.41 -23.77 9.25
CA LYS A 325 35.13 -24.88 8.62
C LYS A 325 34.41 -26.21 8.76
N GLU A 326 33.74 -26.42 9.90
CA GLU A 326 32.93 -27.62 10.14
C GLU A 326 31.82 -27.81 9.09
N CYS A 327 31.23 -26.73 8.58
CA CYS A 327 30.23 -26.80 7.50
C CYS A 327 30.85 -27.28 6.18
N GLN A 328 32.09 -26.93 5.88
CA GLN A 328 32.84 -27.44 4.74
C GLN A 328 33.14 -28.93 4.89
N ASP A 329 33.51 -29.37 6.10
CA ASP A 329 33.79 -30.77 6.40
C ASP A 329 32.52 -31.63 6.33
N ASP A 330 31.38 -31.05 6.80
CA ASP A 330 30.04 -31.66 6.68
C ASP A 330 29.66 -31.88 5.22
N LEU A 331 29.82 -30.85 4.38
CA LEU A 331 29.60 -30.95 2.94
C LEU A 331 30.39 -32.15 2.37
N GLY A 332 31.69 -32.22 2.66
CA GLY A 332 32.54 -33.29 2.18
C GLY A 332 32.09 -34.68 2.60
N ARG A 333 31.61 -34.84 3.85
CA ARG A 333 31.08 -36.11 4.38
C ARG A 333 29.77 -36.52 3.69
N HIS A 334 28.82 -35.59 3.58
CA HIS A 334 27.51 -35.88 3.01
C HIS A 334 27.57 -36.06 1.49
N ALA A 335 28.37 -35.26 0.77
CA ALA A 335 28.56 -35.37 -0.67
C ALA A 335 29.09 -36.72 -1.08
N ARG A 336 30.07 -37.30 -0.31
CA ARG A 336 30.58 -38.67 -0.56
C ARG A 336 29.50 -39.71 -0.42
N LYS A 337 28.61 -39.61 0.58
CA LYS A 337 27.49 -40.55 0.78
C LYS A 337 26.50 -40.48 -0.40
N GLN A 338 26.24 -39.31 -0.94
CA GLN A 338 25.30 -39.07 -2.03
C GLN A 338 25.96 -39.17 -3.42
N LYS A 339 27.24 -39.50 -3.51
CA LYS A 339 28.01 -39.58 -4.75
C LYS A 339 28.03 -38.27 -5.53
N ILE A 340 28.01 -37.10 -4.82
CA ILE A 340 28.18 -35.79 -5.41
C ILE A 340 29.67 -35.55 -5.62
N PRO A 341 30.14 -35.21 -6.85
CA PRO A 341 31.56 -34.97 -7.11
C PRO A 341 32.03 -33.71 -6.40
N LEU A 342 33.19 -33.78 -5.73
CA LEU A 342 33.78 -32.68 -4.99
C LEU A 342 34.85 -31.94 -5.81
N ASP A 343 35.34 -32.58 -6.85
CA ASP A 343 36.47 -32.18 -7.72
C ASP A 343 36.03 -31.59 -9.07
N VAL A 344 34.73 -31.45 -9.28
CA VAL A 344 34.13 -30.85 -10.47
C VAL A 344 33.79 -29.37 -10.19
N PRO A 345 34.12 -28.44 -11.09
CA PRO A 345 33.76 -27.04 -10.97
C PRO A 345 32.23 -26.85 -10.75
N TRP A 346 31.84 -25.92 -9.86
CA TRP A 346 30.45 -25.65 -9.53
C TRP A 346 29.54 -25.52 -10.75
N ARG A 347 29.99 -24.76 -11.79
CA ARG A 347 29.21 -24.58 -13.04
C ARG A 347 28.99 -25.85 -13.84
N GLN A 348 29.77 -26.89 -13.62
CA GLN A 348 29.68 -28.17 -14.33
C GLN A 348 28.88 -29.24 -13.56
N LEU A 349 28.52 -28.97 -12.32
CA LEU A 349 27.60 -29.80 -11.57
C LEU A 349 26.22 -29.77 -12.22
N SER A 350 25.53 -30.91 -12.26
CA SER A 350 24.15 -30.95 -12.75
C SER A 350 23.23 -30.11 -11.89
N ALA A 351 22.09 -29.65 -12.43
CA ALA A 351 21.10 -28.87 -11.70
C ALA A 351 20.60 -29.60 -10.42
N ALA A 352 20.46 -30.93 -10.47
CA ALA A 352 20.09 -31.74 -9.31
C ALA A 352 21.18 -31.74 -8.23
N GLN A 353 22.45 -31.81 -8.62
CA GLN A 353 23.58 -31.75 -7.69
C GLN A 353 23.73 -30.38 -7.05
N GLN A 354 23.60 -29.32 -7.84
CA GLN A 354 23.59 -27.95 -7.33
C GLN A 354 22.40 -27.72 -6.36
N ALA A 355 21.22 -28.17 -6.75
CA ALA A 355 20.03 -28.09 -5.89
C ALA A 355 20.23 -28.85 -4.57
N TRP A 356 20.84 -30.01 -4.58
CA TRP A 356 21.17 -30.76 -3.37
C TRP A 356 22.16 -29.99 -2.47
N VAL A 357 23.22 -29.43 -3.02
CA VAL A 357 24.18 -28.62 -2.26
C VAL A 357 23.48 -27.40 -1.62
N LEU A 358 22.60 -26.74 -2.35
CA LEU A 358 21.92 -25.52 -1.89
C LEU A 358 20.79 -25.81 -0.89
N ASN A 359 19.94 -26.81 -1.16
CA ASN A 359 18.72 -27.06 -0.40
C ASN A 359 18.89 -28.12 0.70
N GLY A 360 19.85 -29.02 0.53
CA GLY A 360 19.99 -30.18 1.40
C GLY A 360 18.97 -31.27 1.10
N ASP A 361 18.97 -32.33 1.93
CA ASP A 361 18.05 -33.46 1.90
C ASP A 361 17.33 -33.68 3.24
N GLY A 362 17.50 -32.78 4.22
CA GLY A 362 16.85 -32.89 5.52
C GLY A 362 17.39 -31.92 6.57
N ARG A 363 17.21 -32.28 7.84
CA ARG A 363 17.67 -31.43 8.96
C ARG A 363 18.98 -32.01 9.54
N ALA A 364 19.90 -31.12 9.92
CA ALA A 364 21.17 -31.50 10.56
C ALA A 364 20.96 -32.36 11.84
N GLN A 365 19.90 -32.10 12.60
CA GLN A 365 19.55 -32.81 13.82
C GLN A 365 19.23 -34.29 13.55
N ASP A 366 18.73 -34.60 12.35
CA ASP A 366 18.35 -35.93 11.91
C ASP A 366 19.50 -36.65 11.14
N GLY A 367 20.70 -36.04 11.13
CA GLY A 367 21.88 -36.56 10.44
C GLY A 367 21.87 -36.38 8.92
N HIS A 368 20.98 -35.51 8.41
CA HIS A 368 20.86 -35.17 6.99
C HIS A 368 21.69 -33.95 6.61
N TRP A 369 21.90 -33.79 5.32
CA TRP A 369 22.54 -32.60 4.77
C TRP A 369 21.56 -31.41 4.77
N TYR A 370 21.89 -30.34 5.46
CA TYR A 370 21.03 -29.17 5.65
C TYR A 370 21.11 -28.15 4.50
N GLY A 371 22.12 -28.24 3.64
CA GLY A 371 22.35 -27.33 2.52
C GLY A 371 22.77 -25.93 2.91
N VAL A 372 23.16 -25.14 1.91
CA VAL A 372 23.49 -23.73 2.08
C VAL A 372 22.33 -22.94 2.69
N HIS A 373 21.11 -23.14 2.19
CA HIS A 373 19.93 -22.47 2.74
C HIS A 373 19.63 -22.84 4.20
N GLY A 374 19.92 -24.09 4.60
CA GLY A 374 19.81 -24.52 5.99
C GLY A 374 20.82 -23.81 6.90
N PHE A 375 22.06 -23.64 6.43
CA PHE A 375 23.09 -22.87 7.14
C PHE A 375 22.64 -21.41 7.34
N PHE A 376 22.14 -20.74 6.32
CA PHE A 376 21.67 -19.35 6.45
C PHE A 376 20.45 -19.25 7.36
N ARG A 377 19.48 -20.17 7.32
CA ARG A 377 18.38 -20.23 8.29
C ARG A 377 18.87 -20.38 9.73
N TRP A 378 19.89 -21.21 9.95
CA TRP A 378 20.51 -21.33 11.27
C TRP A 378 21.20 -20.02 11.70
N LEU A 379 21.90 -19.33 10.81
CA LEU A 379 22.47 -18.00 11.11
C LEU A 379 21.38 -16.97 11.44
N GLU A 380 20.27 -16.98 10.72
CA GLU A 380 19.13 -16.09 10.98
C GLU A 380 18.54 -16.29 12.37
N SER A 381 18.45 -17.53 12.87
CA SER A 381 18.02 -17.79 14.25
C SER A 381 18.95 -17.17 15.30
N LYS A 382 20.19 -16.86 14.93
CA LYS A 382 21.21 -16.23 15.78
C LYS A 382 21.46 -14.76 15.44
N ALA A 383 20.59 -14.10 14.65
CA ALA A 383 20.73 -12.73 14.22
C ALA A 383 20.67 -11.69 15.36
N TYR A 384 20.35 -12.09 16.58
CA TYR A 384 20.50 -11.24 17.78
C TYR A 384 21.96 -10.88 18.06
N LYS A 385 22.94 -11.67 17.58
CA LYS A 385 24.37 -11.39 17.70
C LYS A 385 24.84 -10.44 16.60
N MET A 386 25.55 -9.36 16.94
CA MET A 386 26.00 -8.33 16.00
C MET A 386 26.85 -8.89 14.86
N HIS A 387 27.85 -9.73 15.16
CA HIS A 387 28.75 -10.30 14.15
C HIS A 387 28.01 -11.21 13.15
N ILE A 388 26.92 -11.90 13.59
CA ILE A 388 26.07 -12.69 12.71
C ILE A 388 25.27 -11.77 11.76
N ARG A 389 24.73 -10.65 12.26
CA ARG A 389 24.05 -9.67 11.40
C ARG A 389 24.98 -9.10 10.33
N VAL A 390 26.22 -8.76 10.70
CA VAL A 390 27.25 -8.29 9.77
C VAL A 390 27.60 -9.37 8.74
N LEU A 391 27.68 -10.64 9.15
CA LEU A 391 27.91 -11.75 8.23
C LEU A 391 26.74 -11.93 7.25
N LEU A 392 25.51 -11.98 7.76
CA LEU A 392 24.31 -12.10 6.94
C LEU A 392 24.19 -10.96 5.93
N SER A 393 24.52 -9.73 6.30
CA SER A 393 24.42 -8.57 5.40
C SER A 393 25.34 -8.67 4.17
N LYS A 394 26.43 -9.45 4.25
CA LYS A 394 27.36 -9.68 3.13
C LYS A 394 26.80 -10.62 2.04
N TYR A 395 25.81 -11.44 2.39
CA TYR A 395 25.24 -12.48 1.51
C TYR A 395 23.76 -12.30 1.27
N ARG A 396 23.16 -11.20 1.73
CA ARG A 396 21.75 -10.88 1.51
C ARG A 396 21.53 -10.17 0.20
N ALA A 397 20.54 -10.65 -0.56
CA ALA A 397 19.96 -9.91 -1.66
C ALA A 397 18.48 -9.63 -1.39
N TYR A 398 18.02 -8.53 -1.97
CA TYR A 398 16.60 -8.20 -2.02
C TYR A 398 16.05 -8.69 -3.36
N THR A 399 15.37 -9.82 -3.33
CA THR A 399 14.71 -10.36 -4.51
C THR A 399 13.24 -9.94 -4.53
N GLU A 400 12.68 -9.78 -5.70
CA GLU A 400 11.25 -9.51 -5.84
C GLU A 400 10.43 -10.61 -5.17
N CYS A 401 9.38 -10.22 -4.47
CA CYS A 401 8.50 -11.17 -3.80
C CYS A 401 7.74 -12.01 -4.83
N THR A 402 7.96 -13.32 -4.85
CA THR A 402 7.32 -14.24 -5.79
C THR A 402 5.80 -14.32 -5.63
N ALA A 403 5.27 -14.06 -4.44
CA ALA A 403 3.83 -14.09 -4.17
C ALA A 403 3.10 -12.88 -4.73
N CYS A 404 3.63 -11.67 -4.56
CA CYS A 404 2.99 -10.45 -5.03
C CYS A 404 3.64 -9.84 -6.28
N ARG A 405 4.76 -10.37 -6.75
CA ARG A 405 5.49 -9.85 -7.93
C ARG A 405 5.69 -8.33 -7.87
N GLY A 406 6.25 -7.87 -6.75
CA GLY A 406 6.55 -6.45 -6.53
C GLY A 406 5.36 -5.55 -6.19
N THR A 407 4.11 -6.00 -6.34
CA THR A 407 2.91 -5.16 -6.10
C THR A 407 2.76 -4.68 -4.65
N ARG A 408 3.41 -5.36 -3.69
CA ARG A 408 3.32 -5.11 -2.24
C ARG A 408 1.97 -5.44 -1.61
N LEU A 409 0.93 -5.65 -2.42
CA LEU A 409 -0.46 -5.81 -2.01
C LEU A 409 -0.92 -7.27 -2.14
N LYS A 410 -1.99 -7.60 -1.43
CA LYS A 410 -2.70 -8.88 -1.59
C LYS A 410 -3.38 -8.95 -2.97
N PRO A 411 -3.60 -10.16 -3.52
CA PRO A 411 -4.29 -10.32 -4.81
C PRO A 411 -5.66 -9.64 -4.88
N GLN A 412 -6.41 -9.65 -3.77
CA GLN A 412 -7.75 -9.08 -3.69
C GLN A 412 -7.79 -7.59 -4.06
N SER A 413 -6.74 -6.82 -3.75
CA SER A 413 -6.65 -5.40 -4.12
C SER A 413 -6.52 -5.19 -5.63
N GLN A 414 -6.02 -6.19 -6.38
CA GLN A 414 -5.83 -6.10 -7.83
C GLN A 414 -7.13 -6.33 -8.63
N TRP A 415 -8.14 -6.88 -8.00
CA TRP A 415 -9.44 -7.12 -8.62
C TRP A 415 -10.25 -5.82 -8.78
N TRP A 416 -9.93 -4.82 -7.96
CA TRP A 416 -10.56 -3.49 -7.98
C TRP A 416 -9.80 -2.58 -8.94
N ARG A 417 -10.49 -2.04 -9.93
CA ARG A 417 -9.91 -1.23 -10.99
C ARG A 417 -10.62 0.11 -11.15
N LEU A 418 -9.87 1.20 -11.18
CA LEU A 418 -10.39 2.49 -11.62
C LEU A 418 -10.51 2.48 -13.14
N GLN A 419 -11.59 3.04 -13.66
CA GLN A 419 -11.90 3.08 -15.08
C GLN A 419 -11.83 4.52 -15.57
N ALA A 420 -11.17 4.74 -16.71
CA ALA A 420 -11.13 6.01 -17.42
C ALA A 420 -11.23 5.79 -18.93
N GLN A 421 -11.78 6.77 -19.65
CA GLN A 421 -11.84 6.69 -21.12
C GLN A 421 -10.44 6.83 -21.70
N GLY A 422 -9.95 5.82 -22.39
CA GLY A 422 -8.67 5.84 -23.11
C GLY A 422 -8.85 6.08 -24.61
N ALA A 423 -7.75 6.24 -25.32
CA ALA A 423 -7.75 6.43 -26.78
C ALA A 423 -8.33 5.21 -27.55
N SER A 424 -8.10 4.00 -27.02
CA SER A 424 -8.54 2.72 -27.63
C SER A 424 -9.76 2.10 -26.94
N GLY A 425 -10.45 2.83 -26.06
CA GLY A 425 -11.60 2.34 -25.28
C GLY A 425 -11.43 2.56 -23.78
N LEU A 426 -12.20 1.84 -22.98
CA LEU A 426 -12.17 1.93 -21.53
C LEU A 426 -10.86 1.35 -20.97
N GLN A 427 -10.07 2.17 -20.30
CA GLN A 427 -8.85 1.76 -19.58
C GLN A 427 -9.21 1.48 -18.11
N ALA A 428 -8.93 0.28 -17.63
CA ALA A 428 -9.19 -0.14 -16.26
C ALA A 428 -7.88 -0.52 -15.57
N LEU A 429 -7.48 0.22 -14.51
CA LEU A 429 -6.21 0.06 -13.82
C LEU A 429 -6.42 -0.34 -12.37
N SER A 430 -5.72 -1.37 -11.91
CA SER A 430 -5.54 -1.66 -10.49
C SER A 430 -4.65 -0.60 -9.84
N LEU A 431 -4.66 -0.52 -8.49
CA LEU A 431 -3.83 0.45 -7.78
C LEU A 431 -2.33 0.29 -8.12
N HIS A 432 -1.86 -0.94 -8.24
CA HIS A 432 -0.46 -1.18 -8.59
C HIS A 432 -0.14 -0.68 -10.00
N GLU A 433 -0.97 -1.01 -10.98
CA GLU A 433 -0.78 -0.55 -12.36
C GLU A 433 -0.79 0.98 -12.43
N LEU A 434 -1.70 1.64 -11.71
CA LEU A 434 -1.72 3.10 -11.60
C LEU A 434 -0.44 3.66 -10.96
N MET A 435 0.05 3.04 -9.89
CA MET A 435 1.28 3.47 -9.19
C MET A 435 2.57 3.22 -9.96
N THR A 436 2.52 2.48 -11.07
CA THR A 436 3.67 2.27 -11.98
C THR A 436 3.66 3.21 -13.18
N LEU A 437 2.62 4.02 -13.33
CA LEU A 437 2.59 5.09 -14.32
C LEU A 437 3.54 6.23 -13.91
N SER A 438 4.01 7.02 -14.89
CA SER A 438 4.60 8.32 -14.60
C SER A 438 3.57 9.24 -13.93
N LEU A 439 4.01 10.26 -13.20
CA LEU A 439 3.08 11.22 -12.58
C LEU A 439 2.28 11.99 -13.65
N GLU A 440 2.87 12.22 -14.83
CA GLU A 440 2.21 12.84 -15.97
C GLU A 440 1.07 11.95 -16.49
N ASP A 441 1.33 10.67 -16.77
CA ASP A 441 0.31 9.71 -17.19
C ASP A 441 -0.76 9.48 -16.12
N CYS A 442 -0.38 9.52 -14.84
CA CYS A 442 -1.31 9.43 -13.72
C CYS A 442 -2.26 10.64 -13.67
N ALA A 443 -1.76 11.85 -13.89
CA ALA A 443 -2.56 13.07 -13.95
C ALA A 443 -3.55 13.02 -15.14
N ASP A 444 -3.08 12.60 -16.30
CA ASP A 444 -3.92 12.42 -17.48
C ASP A 444 -5.02 11.36 -17.28
N PHE A 445 -4.69 10.26 -16.58
CA PHE A 445 -5.67 9.24 -16.23
C PHE A 445 -6.79 9.82 -15.36
N PHE A 446 -6.46 10.59 -14.32
CA PHE A 446 -7.47 11.20 -13.45
C PHE A 446 -8.30 12.28 -14.15
N ALA A 447 -7.70 13.05 -15.08
CA ALA A 447 -8.44 14.01 -15.88
C ALA A 447 -9.49 13.30 -16.77
N ARG A 448 -9.12 12.19 -17.39
CA ARG A 448 -10.03 11.36 -18.21
C ARG A 448 -11.11 10.66 -17.38
N LEU A 449 -10.77 10.17 -16.17
CA LEU A 449 -11.72 9.57 -15.25
C LEU A 449 -12.80 10.57 -14.83
N GLU A 450 -12.43 11.81 -14.54
CA GLU A 450 -13.35 12.87 -14.15
C GLU A 450 -14.27 13.30 -15.30
N ALA A 451 -13.75 13.33 -16.52
CA ALA A 451 -14.48 13.69 -17.73
C ALA A 451 -15.45 12.60 -18.23
N MET A 452 -15.45 11.40 -17.65
CA MET A 452 -16.32 10.31 -18.08
C MET A 452 -17.81 10.69 -17.97
N PRO A 453 -18.61 10.43 -19.01
CA PRO A 453 -20.06 10.62 -18.96
C PRO A 453 -20.67 9.69 -17.93
N ARG A 454 -21.48 10.24 -17.05
CA ARG A 454 -22.20 9.49 -16.00
C ARG A 454 -23.67 9.41 -16.36
N GLN A 455 -24.31 8.32 -16.00
CA GLN A 455 -25.76 8.18 -16.20
C GLN A 455 -26.50 9.26 -15.41
N ALA A 456 -27.62 9.73 -15.97
CA ALA A 456 -28.47 10.71 -15.30
C ALA A 456 -28.91 10.19 -13.92
N GLY A 457 -28.59 10.96 -12.86
CA GLY A 457 -28.83 10.57 -11.48
C GLY A 457 -27.62 9.95 -10.73
N SER A 458 -26.50 9.67 -11.42
CA SER A 458 -25.25 9.16 -10.86
C SER A 458 -24.16 10.25 -10.77
N ALA A 459 -24.54 11.45 -10.30
CA ALA A 459 -23.54 12.50 -10.04
C ALA A 459 -22.57 12.03 -8.94
N LEU A 460 -21.29 12.42 -9.06
CA LEU A 460 -20.33 12.24 -7.95
C LEU A 460 -20.85 12.98 -6.73
N ASP A 461 -20.83 12.29 -5.59
CA ASP A 461 -21.08 12.96 -4.32
C ASP A 461 -19.98 14.01 -4.05
N GLU A 462 -20.29 14.96 -3.18
CA GLU A 462 -19.37 16.06 -2.86
C GLU A 462 -18.04 15.54 -2.31
N ALA A 463 -18.07 14.51 -1.47
CA ALA A 463 -16.87 13.92 -0.90
C ALA A 463 -15.95 13.32 -1.98
N THR A 464 -16.52 12.68 -2.99
CA THR A 464 -15.76 12.12 -4.12
C THR A 464 -15.20 13.23 -5.02
N ARG A 465 -15.95 14.32 -5.24
CA ARG A 465 -15.43 15.47 -5.99
C ARG A 465 -14.26 16.13 -5.28
N LEU A 466 -14.36 16.35 -3.97
CA LEU A 466 -13.27 16.88 -3.15
C LEU A 466 -12.04 15.97 -3.21
N LEU A 467 -12.25 14.65 -3.10
CA LEU A 467 -11.18 13.66 -3.21
C LEU A 467 -10.42 13.73 -4.54
N LEU A 468 -11.13 13.82 -5.66
CA LEU A 468 -10.51 13.96 -6.98
C LEU A 468 -9.78 15.30 -7.15
N THR A 469 -10.35 16.39 -6.61
CA THR A 469 -9.71 17.71 -6.58
C THR A 469 -8.38 17.66 -5.81
N GLU A 470 -8.34 17.00 -4.66
CA GLU A 470 -7.12 16.86 -3.86
C GLU A 470 -6.05 16.02 -4.58
N ILE A 471 -6.44 14.91 -5.24
CA ILE A 471 -5.52 14.12 -6.04
C ILE A 471 -4.91 14.98 -7.16
N ARG A 472 -5.74 15.69 -7.91
CA ARG A 472 -5.29 16.54 -9.01
C ARG A 472 -4.40 17.71 -8.54
N SER A 473 -4.74 18.33 -7.43
CA SER A 473 -3.95 19.40 -6.85
C SER A 473 -2.53 18.92 -6.49
N ARG A 474 -2.41 17.76 -5.85
CA ARG A 474 -1.10 17.16 -5.50
C ARG A 474 -0.30 16.76 -6.74
N LEU A 475 -0.95 16.13 -7.71
CA LEU A 475 -0.30 15.80 -8.99
C LEU A 475 0.14 17.08 -9.71
N GLY A 476 -0.69 18.12 -9.74
CA GLY A 476 -0.36 19.42 -10.34
C GLY A 476 0.90 20.03 -9.72
N TYR A 477 1.01 20.09 -8.40
CA TYR A 477 2.24 20.58 -7.74
C TYR A 477 3.49 19.79 -8.12
N LEU A 478 3.38 18.47 -8.22
CA LEU A 478 4.51 17.62 -8.62
C LEU A 478 4.92 17.86 -10.08
N LEU A 479 3.96 18.09 -10.97
CA LEU A 479 4.21 18.44 -12.37
C LEU A 479 4.82 19.84 -12.50
N ASP A 480 4.31 20.83 -11.77
CA ASP A 480 4.80 22.21 -11.80
C ASP A 480 6.26 22.32 -11.35
N VAL A 481 6.71 21.45 -10.44
CA VAL A 481 8.13 21.39 -10.04
C VAL A 481 8.98 20.49 -10.94
N GLY A 482 8.42 19.96 -12.04
CA GLY A 482 9.14 19.18 -13.04
C GLY A 482 9.38 17.70 -12.71
N LEU A 483 8.58 17.12 -11.81
CA LEU A 483 8.69 15.69 -11.40
C LEU A 483 7.79 14.75 -12.22
N GLY A 484 7.25 15.19 -13.34
CA GLY A 484 6.30 14.42 -14.17
C GLY A 484 6.79 13.05 -14.62
N TYR A 485 8.10 12.91 -14.78
CA TYR A 485 8.77 11.68 -15.23
C TYR A 485 8.85 10.56 -14.18
N LEU A 486 8.63 10.85 -12.89
CA LEU A 486 8.71 9.87 -11.79
C LEU A 486 7.55 8.87 -11.83
#